data_91ef143112500fbe8f3bf4e59f4eda31
#
_entry.id   91ef143112500fbe8f3bf4e59f4eda31
#
_cell.length_a   1.000
_cell.length_b   1.000
_cell.length_c   1.000
_cell.angle_alpha   90.00
_cell.angle_beta   90.00
_cell.angle_gamma   90.00
#
_symmetry.space_group_name_H-M   'P 1'
#
loop_
_entity.id
_entity.type
_entity.pdbx_description
1 polymer ?
#
loop_
_entity_poly.entity_id
_entity_poly.type
_entity_poly.pdbx_seq_one_letter_code
_entity_poly.pdbx_strand_id
1 'polypeptide(L)'
;MRCGFCSLLLNEVPADWIAREEHAAAFLPLPTSSLAPGHTLVIPTVHATGIHEASASSLAATMALVQKVSLAIRDALGAPGVNLLSASGPGSEQSVAHLHFHVVPRWPDDGFTTWPSQRSRHTVVESPAQLLANAMSTADVRSERSSERADRLRT
;
A
#
# COMPACT_ATOMS: atom_id res chain seq x y z
N MET A 1 12.42 -16.47 8.01
CA MET A 1 11.47 -15.90 9.00
C MET A 1 10.13 -15.71 8.29
N ARG A 2 9.02 -16.18 8.87
CA ARG A 2 7.69 -16.06 8.24
C ARG A 2 7.21 -14.61 8.33
N CYS A 3 6.54 -14.12 7.30
CA CYS A 3 5.99 -12.75 7.28
C CYS A 3 4.90 -12.58 8.35
N GLY A 4 5.00 -11.56 9.21
CA GLY A 4 4.03 -11.31 10.28
C GLY A 4 2.59 -11.13 9.78
N PHE A 5 2.38 -10.43 8.65
CA PHE A 5 1.04 -10.24 8.10
C PHE A 5 0.47 -11.52 7.47
N CYS A 6 1.32 -12.38 6.90
CA CYS A 6 0.88 -13.71 6.48
C CYS A 6 0.40 -14.55 7.68
N SER A 7 1.09 -14.45 8.83
CA SER A 7 0.67 -15.14 10.06
C SER A 7 -0.67 -14.60 10.60
N LEU A 8 -0.94 -13.30 10.49
CA LEU A 8 -2.26 -12.72 10.80
C LEU A 8 -3.34 -13.29 9.87
N LEU A 9 -3.10 -13.29 8.56
CA LEU A 9 -4.04 -13.82 7.56
C LEU A 9 -4.39 -15.30 7.80
N LEU A 10 -3.45 -16.07 8.29
CA LEU A 10 -3.61 -17.49 8.65
C LEU A 10 -4.22 -17.71 10.04
N ASN A 11 -4.57 -16.64 10.77
CA ASN A 11 -5.05 -16.69 12.15
C ASN A 11 -4.07 -17.33 13.15
N GLU A 12 -2.77 -17.33 12.85
CA GLU A 12 -1.73 -17.80 13.76
C GLU A 12 -1.44 -16.79 14.89
N VAL A 13 -1.76 -15.53 14.64
CA VAL A 13 -1.64 -14.38 15.57
C VAL A 13 -2.96 -13.62 15.56
N PRO A 14 -3.48 -13.15 16.72
CA PRO A 14 -4.71 -12.35 16.75
C PRO A 14 -4.50 -10.97 16.14
N ALA A 15 -5.58 -10.39 15.57
CA ALA A 15 -5.62 -9.04 15.06
C ALA A 15 -7.01 -8.43 15.27
N ASP A 16 -7.06 -7.12 15.44
CA ASP A 16 -8.30 -6.35 15.48
C ASP A 16 -8.77 -6.09 14.04
N TRP A 17 -9.47 -7.08 13.49
CA TRP A 17 -9.96 -7.03 12.12
C TRP A 17 -11.06 -6.01 11.93
N ILE A 18 -10.93 -5.17 10.89
CA ILE A 18 -11.97 -4.25 10.41
C ILE A 18 -12.74 -4.90 9.25
N ALA A 19 -12.03 -5.55 8.32
CA ALA A 19 -12.62 -6.28 7.21
C ALA A 19 -11.69 -7.41 6.74
N ARG A 20 -12.28 -8.48 6.22
CA ARG A 20 -11.55 -9.57 5.55
C ARG A 20 -12.33 -9.92 4.28
N GLU A 21 -11.75 -9.59 3.15
CA GLU A 21 -12.26 -9.89 1.81
C GLU A 21 -11.36 -10.95 1.16
N GLU A 22 -11.78 -11.50 0.04
CA GLU A 22 -11.06 -12.56 -0.66
C GLU A 22 -9.62 -12.14 -1.03
N HIS A 23 -9.44 -10.90 -1.51
CA HIS A 23 -8.17 -10.43 -2.05
C HIS A 23 -7.50 -9.32 -1.24
N ALA A 24 -8.16 -8.80 -0.20
CA ALA A 24 -7.63 -7.78 0.68
C ALA A 24 -8.17 -7.91 2.10
N ALA A 25 -7.44 -7.41 3.07
CA ALA A 25 -7.86 -7.39 4.47
C ALA A 25 -7.45 -6.08 5.15
N ALA A 26 -8.22 -5.66 6.15
CA ALA A 26 -8.01 -4.45 6.92
C ALA A 26 -8.06 -4.73 8.43
N PHE A 27 -7.10 -4.19 9.19
CA PHE A 27 -7.00 -4.37 10.63
C PHE A 27 -6.33 -3.18 11.31
N LEU A 28 -6.52 -3.03 12.60
CA LEU A 28 -5.84 -2.00 13.38
C LEU A 28 -4.39 -2.42 13.67
N PRO A 29 -3.40 -1.51 13.56
CA PRO A 29 -2.04 -1.77 14.04
C PRO A 29 -2.03 -1.94 15.57
N LEU A 30 -0.94 -2.44 16.10
CA LEU A 30 -0.71 -2.45 17.55
C LEU A 30 -0.83 -1.02 18.11
N PRO A 31 -1.33 -0.82 19.34
CA PRO A 31 -1.47 0.51 19.94
C PRO A 31 -0.17 1.35 19.92
N THR A 32 0.98 0.69 20.10
CA THR A 32 2.30 1.32 20.06
C THR A 32 2.73 1.80 18.68
N SER A 33 2.06 1.33 17.62
CA SER A 33 2.33 1.69 16.21
C SER A 33 1.19 2.52 15.59
N SER A 34 0.15 2.82 16.36
CA SER A 34 -0.98 3.61 15.89
C SER A 34 -0.62 5.09 15.82
N LEU A 35 -0.91 5.73 14.69
CA LEU A 35 -0.63 7.15 14.44
C LEU A 35 -1.79 8.07 14.81
N ALA A 36 -3.02 7.53 14.82
CA ALA A 36 -4.24 8.27 15.14
C ALA A 36 -5.34 7.27 15.54
N PRO A 37 -6.38 7.69 16.27
CA PRO A 37 -7.54 6.85 16.53
C PRO A 37 -8.17 6.35 15.23
N GLY A 38 -8.33 5.02 15.09
CA GLY A 38 -8.84 4.41 13.87
C GLY A 38 -7.83 4.26 12.72
N HIS A 39 -6.55 4.52 12.96
CA HIS A 39 -5.48 4.18 12.01
C HIS A 39 -5.61 2.71 11.62
N THR A 40 -5.80 2.45 10.34
CA THR A 40 -6.06 1.12 9.80
C THR A 40 -4.98 0.73 8.80
N LEU A 41 -4.52 -0.51 8.87
CA LEU A 41 -3.65 -1.13 7.86
C LEU A 41 -4.52 -1.91 6.87
N VAL A 42 -4.27 -1.72 5.59
CA VAL A 42 -4.91 -2.48 4.50
C VAL A 42 -3.85 -3.21 3.72
N ILE A 43 -4.00 -4.52 3.58
CA ILE A 43 -3.04 -5.42 2.95
C ILE A 43 -3.70 -6.29 1.88
N PRO A 44 -2.99 -6.70 0.83
CA PRO A 44 -3.42 -7.80 -0.02
C PRO A 44 -3.36 -9.14 0.75
N THR A 45 -4.23 -10.09 0.40
CA THR A 45 -4.20 -11.44 0.97
C THR A 45 -3.09 -12.30 0.35
N VAL A 46 -2.68 -11.98 -0.88
CA VAL A 46 -1.51 -12.59 -1.53
C VAL A 46 -0.26 -11.83 -1.12
N HIS A 47 0.75 -12.55 -0.64
CA HIS A 47 2.01 -11.94 -0.24
C HIS A 47 2.71 -11.28 -1.43
N ALA A 48 3.08 -10.03 -1.25
CA ALA A 48 4.01 -9.26 -2.08
C ALA A 48 4.83 -8.39 -1.14
N THR A 49 6.15 -8.33 -1.31
CA THR A 49 7.03 -7.56 -0.40
C THR A 49 6.72 -6.07 -0.45
N GLY A 50 6.35 -5.56 -1.63
CA GLY A 50 6.02 -4.15 -1.83
C GLY A 50 5.28 -3.93 -3.14
N ILE A 51 5.07 -2.67 -3.49
CA ILE A 51 4.28 -2.25 -4.66
C ILE A 51 4.89 -2.75 -5.99
N HIS A 52 6.21 -2.95 -6.03
CA HIS A 52 6.91 -3.40 -7.24
C HIS A 52 6.63 -4.87 -7.61
N GLU A 53 6.18 -5.69 -6.65
CA GLU A 53 5.94 -7.12 -6.83
C GLU A 53 4.45 -7.46 -6.88
N ALA A 54 3.59 -6.58 -6.37
CA ALA A 54 2.17 -6.82 -6.32
C ALA A 54 1.56 -6.82 -7.74
N SER A 55 0.66 -7.77 -8.00
CA SER A 55 -0.09 -7.80 -9.26
C SER A 55 -1.07 -6.63 -9.35
N ALA A 56 -1.42 -6.21 -10.57
CA ALA A 56 -2.40 -5.16 -10.80
C ALA A 56 -3.77 -5.49 -10.17
N SER A 57 -4.20 -6.74 -10.22
CA SER A 57 -5.45 -7.18 -9.60
C SER A 57 -5.41 -7.11 -8.08
N SER A 58 -4.28 -7.49 -7.48
CA SER A 58 -4.06 -7.39 -6.02
C SER A 58 -4.05 -5.92 -5.56
N LEU A 59 -3.38 -5.05 -6.33
CA LEU A 59 -3.38 -3.59 -6.06
C LEU A 59 -4.78 -3.00 -6.18
N ALA A 60 -5.56 -3.37 -7.21
CA ALA A 60 -6.92 -2.89 -7.41
C ALA A 60 -7.84 -3.29 -6.25
N ALA A 61 -7.80 -4.56 -5.83
CA ALA A 61 -8.59 -5.06 -4.70
C ALA A 61 -8.21 -4.37 -3.38
N THR A 62 -6.91 -4.21 -3.12
CA THR A 62 -6.41 -3.53 -1.93
C THR A 62 -6.84 -2.07 -1.90
N MET A 63 -6.74 -1.35 -3.02
CA MET A 63 -7.14 0.05 -3.10
C MET A 63 -8.66 0.23 -3.00
N ALA A 64 -9.46 -0.70 -3.51
CA ALA A 64 -10.91 -0.71 -3.31
C ALA A 64 -11.27 -0.83 -1.82
N LEU A 65 -10.56 -1.68 -1.06
CA LEU A 65 -10.76 -1.80 0.37
C LEU A 65 -10.26 -0.55 1.13
N VAL A 66 -9.16 0.06 0.70
CA VAL A 66 -8.70 1.37 1.23
C VAL A 66 -9.80 2.43 1.10
N GLN A 67 -10.48 2.50 -0.05
CA GLN A 67 -11.59 3.43 -0.23
C GLN A 67 -12.74 3.15 0.74
N LYS A 68 -13.17 1.88 0.89
CA LYS A 68 -14.22 1.49 1.83
C LYS A 68 -13.86 1.87 3.28
N VAL A 69 -12.63 1.60 3.71
CA VAL A 69 -12.13 1.98 5.03
C VAL A 69 -12.14 3.49 5.21
N SER A 70 -11.71 4.25 4.21
CA SER A 70 -11.71 5.72 4.25
C SER A 70 -13.12 6.30 4.41
N LEU A 71 -14.11 5.73 3.72
CA LEU A 71 -15.51 6.10 3.87
C LEU A 71 -16.03 5.77 5.27
N ALA A 72 -15.72 4.58 5.78
CA ALA A 72 -16.12 4.18 7.15
C ALA A 72 -15.47 5.08 8.21
N ILE A 73 -14.22 5.48 8.06
CA ILE A 73 -13.53 6.43 8.93
C ILE A 73 -14.28 7.77 8.96
N ARG A 74 -14.65 8.31 7.81
CA ARG A 74 -15.42 9.55 7.72
C ARG A 74 -16.77 9.43 8.42
N ASP A 75 -17.50 8.37 8.13
CA ASP A 75 -18.90 8.22 8.56
C ASP A 75 -19.01 7.79 10.02
N ALA A 76 -18.09 6.95 10.53
CA ALA A 76 -18.15 6.43 11.89
C ALA A 76 -17.32 7.24 12.91
N LEU A 77 -16.19 7.82 12.47
CA LEU A 77 -15.28 8.55 13.36
C LEU A 77 -15.35 10.08 13.17
N GLY A 78 -16.11 10.57 12.18
CA GLY A 78 -16.22 11.98 11.89
C GLY A 78 -14.89 12.62 11.43
N ALA A 79 -13.95 11.83 10.92
CA ALA A 79 -12.69 12.34 10.38
C ALA A 79 -12.90 12.83 8.95
N PRO A 80 -12.81 14.14 8.67
CA PRO A 80 -13.09 14.69 7.35
C PRO A 80 -12.02 14.34 6.31
N GLY A 81 -10.85 13.91 6.75
CA GLY A 81 -9.72 13.56 5.86
C GLY A 81 -9.03 12.28 6.27
N VAL A 82 -8.26 11.74 5.33
CA VAL A 82 -7.31 10.64 5.58
C VAL A 82 -5.98 10.92 4.88
N ASN A 83 -4.88 10.45 5.48
CA ASN A 83 -3.62 10.29 4.77
C ASN A 83 -3.43 8.82 4.41
N LEU A 84 -3.04 8.56 3.17
CA LEU A 84 -2.63 7.23 2.71
C LEU A 84 -1.10 7.20 2.63
N LEU A 85 -0.49 6.28 3.35
CA LEU A 85 0.96 6.12 3.38
C LEU A 85 1.31 4.67 3.04
N SER A 86 2.36 4.49 2.28
CA SER A 86 2.95 3.17 2.00
C SER A 86 4.45 3.32 1.80
N ALA A 87 5.20 2.34 2.26
CA ALA A 87 6.63 2.25 2.05
C ALA A 87 6.94 0.93 1.36
N SER A 88 7.82 0.94 0.37
CA SER A 88 8.18 -0.25 -0.40
C SER A 88 9.66 -0.23 -0.78
N GLY A 89 10.37 -1.25 -0.38
CA GLY A 89 11.76 -1.49 -0.74
C GLY A 89 12.79 -0.84 0.21
N PRO A 90 14.07 -1.08 -0.04
CA PRO A 90 15.16 -0.57 0.79
C PRO A 90 15.19 0.96 0.82
N GLY A 91 15.46 1.53 1.98
CA GLY A 91 15.57 2.99 2.17
C GLY A 91 14.22 3.73 2.29
N SER A 92 13.08 3.02 2.21
CA SER A 92 11.74 3.59 2.32
C SER A 92 11.15 3.54 3.74
N GLU A 93 11.91 3.04 4.72
CA GLU A 93 11.46 2.81 6.10
C GLU A 93 10.33 1.77 6.22
N GLN A 94 10.23 0.85 5.27
CA GLN A 94 9.28 -0.25 5.31
C GLN A 94 9.56 -1.17 6.52
N SER A 95 8.63 -1.25 7.46
CA SER A 95 8.77 -2.01 8.70
C SER A 95 8.45 -3.51 8.55
N VAL A 96 7.55 -3.86 7.65
CA VAL A 96 7.13 -5.23 7.36
C VAL A 96 7.23 -5.50 5.87
N ALA A 97 7.95 -6.57 5.48
CA ALA A 97 8.10 -6.99 4.09
C ALA A 97 6.82 -7.70 3.58
N HIS A 98 5.75 -6.95 3.53
CA HIS A 98 4.45 -7.27 2.96
C HIS A 98 3.81 -5.94 2.59
N LEU A 99 3.31 -5.79 1.37
CA LEU A 99 2.67 -4.56 0.92
C LEU A 99 1.54 -4.17 1.87
N HIS A 100 1.55 -2.94 2.33
CA HIS A 100 0.49 -2.41 3.17
C HIS A 100 0.31 -0.92 2.95
N PHE A 101 -0.93 -0.49 3.12
CA PHE A 101 -1.32 0.92 3.12
C PHE A 101 -1.81 1.29 4.50
N HIS A 102 -1.23 2.34 5.06
CA HIS A 102 -1.75 3.00 6.24
C HIS A 102 -2.87 3.95 5.82
N VAL A 103 -4.05 3.78 6.39
CA VAL A 103 -5.17 4.72 6.27
C VAL A 103 -5.29 5.45 7.60
N VAL A 104 -4.79 6.67 7.64
CA VAL A 104 -4.65 7.46 8.87
C VAL A 104 -5.74 8.52 8.90
N PRO A 105 -6.71 8.44 9.85
CA PRO A 105 -7.72 9.48 10.00
C PRO A 105 -7.10 10.83 10.37
N ARG A 106 -7.70 11.92 9.83
CA ARG A 106 -7.22 13.28 10.06
C ARG A 106 -8.37 14.21 10.43
N TRP A 107 -8.11 15.04 11.43
CA TRP A 107 -9.01 16.11 11.86
C TRP A 107 -8.29 17.45 11.75
N PRO A 108 -9.03 18.57 11.58
CA PRO A 108 -8.43 19.89 11.72
C PRO A 108 -7.74 20.03 13.08
N ASP A 109 -6.54 20.60 13.07
CA ASP A 109 -5.75 20.89 14.29
C ASP A 109 -5.41 19.66 15.16
N ASP A 110 -5.32 18.46 14.56
CA ASP A 110 -4.97 17.22 15.27
C ASP A 110 -3.51 17.13 15.73
N GLY A 111 -2.71 18.16 15.46
CA GLY A 111 -1.31 18.25 15.90
C GLY A 111 -0.36 17.29 15.20
N PHE A 112 -0.79 16.63 14.13
CA PHE A 112 -0.02 15.61 13.42
C PHE A 112 0.24 15.98 11.96
N THR A 113 1.42 15.65 11.44
CA THR A 113 1.75 15.80 10.01
C THR A 113 2.45 14.56 9.46
N THR A 114 2.10 14.19 8.24
CA THR A 114 2.78 13.14 7.47
C THR A 114 3.75 13.72 6.44
N TRP A 115 3.79 15.04 6.31
CA TRP A 115 4.66 15.72 5.35
C TRP A 115 5.99 16.10 6.02
N PRO A 116 7.14 15.55 5.56
CA PRO A 116 8.43 15.91 6.12
C PRO A 116 8.78 17.34 5.77
N SER A 117 9.41 18.04 6.72
CA SER A 117 9.93 19.38 6.53
C SER A 117 11.24 19.41 5.74
N GLN A 118 11.95 18.28 5.69
CA GLN A 118 13.23 18.15 4.99
C GLN A 118 13.05 17.45 3.64
N ARG A 119 13.89 17.81 2.67
CA ARG A 119 13.93 17.20 1.34
C ARG A 119 15.13 16.24 1.25
N SER A 120 15.02 15.25 0.35
CA SER A 120 16.15 14.37 0.02
C SER A 120 17.35 15.18 -0.46
N ARG A 121 18.54 14.75 -0.05
CA ARG A 121 19.82 15.31 -0.53
C ARG A 121 20.37 14.53 -1.74
N HIS A 122 19.68 13.48 -2.17
CA HIS A 122 20.08 12.72 -3.34
C HIS A 122 19.93 13.56 -4.60
N THR A 123 20.89 13.44 -5.53
CA THR A 123 20.89 14.18 -6.79
C THR A 123 20.85 13.20 -7.97
N VAL A 124 20.13 13.59 -9.02
CA VAL A 124 20.11 12.90 -10.31
C VAL A 124 20.63 13.89 -11.35
N VAL A 125 21.65 13.48 -12.11
CA VAL A 125 22.35 14.37 -13.06
C VAL A 125 21.49 14.71 -14.28
N GLU A 126 20.77 13.73 -14.81
CA GLU A 126 19.88 13.90 -15.95
C GLU A 126 18.49 14.39 -15.49
N SER A 127 17.66 14.85 -16.43
CA SER A 127 16.27 15.22 -16.15
C SER A 127 15.48 14.02 -15.62
N PRO A 128 15.02 14.01 -14.36
CA PRO A 128 14.23 12.91 -13.83
C PRO A 128 12.94 12.67 -14.64
N ALA A 129 12.31 13.73 -15.15
CA ALA A 129 11.10 13.63 -15.97
C ALA A 129 11.36 12.84 -17.26
N GLN A 130 12.49 13.10 -17.93
CA GLN A 130 12.85 12.40 -19.16
C GLN A 130 13.19 10.94 -18.91
N LEU A 131 13.96 10.67 -17.84
CA LEU A 131 14.32 9.29 -17.45
C LEU A 131 13.07 8.46 -17.12
N LEU A 132 12.16 9.01 -16.35
CA LEU A 132 10.92 8.32 -15.98
C LEU A 132 10.01 8.09 -17.20
N ALA A 133 9.83 9.09 -18.07
CA ALA A 133 9.01 8.95 -19.28
C ALA A 133 9.56 7.86 -20.21
N ASN A 134 10.87 7.82 -20.40
CA ASN A 134 11.52 6.79 -21.21
C ASN A 134 11.34 5.39 -20.61
N ALA A 135 11.50 5.26 -19.29
CA ALA A 135 11.33 3.99 -18.58
C ALA A 135 9.89 3.48 -18.66
N MET A 136 8.90 4.36 -18.51
CA MET A 136 7.47 4.02 -18.64
C MET A 136 7.14 3.52 -20.05
N SER A 137 7.58 4.21 -21.09
CA SER A 137 7.34 3.80 -22.48
C SER A 137 7.93 2.42 -22.80
N THR A 138 9.09 2.07 -22.23
CA THR A 138 9.70 0.75 -22.43
C THR A 138 9.01 -0.36 -21.64
N ALA A 139 8.37 -0.03 -20.52
CA ALA A 139 7.59 -0.96 -19.71
C ALA A 139 6.30 -1.39 -20.43
N ASP A 140 5.60 -0.44 -21.08
CA ASP A 140 4.38 -0.71 -21.85
C ASP A 140 4.68 -1.68 -23.01
N VAL A 141 5.76 -1.46 -23.78
CA VAL A 141 6.17 -2.35 -24.88
C VAL A 141 6.51 -3.77 -24.40
N ARG A 142 7.07 -3.92 -23.20
CA ARG A 142 7.35 -5.25 -22.63
C ARG A 142 6.06 -5.97 -22.19
N SER A 143 5.09 -5.25 -21.65
CA SER A 143 3.80 -5.80 -21.25
C SER A 143 3.00 -6.32 -22.43
N GLU A 144 2.93 -5.56 -23.53
CA GLU A 144 2.25 -5.94 -24.76
C GLU A 144 2.88 -7.20 -25.39
N ARG A 145 4.22 -7.26 -25.53
CA ARG A 145 4.92 -8.44 -26.07
C ARG A 145 4.76 -9.69 -25.21
N SER A 146 4.64 -9.54 -23.90
CA SER A 146 4.40 -10.66 -22.99
C SER A 146 2.97 -11.21 -23.14
N SER A 147 1.99 -10.33 -23.34
CA SER A 147 0.59 -10.69 -23.60
C SER A 147 0.43 -11.41 -24.95
N GLU A 148 1.01 -10.87 -26.02
CA GLU A 148 0.98 -11.49 -27.36
C GLU A 148 1.64 -12.87 -27.40
N ARG A 149 2.73 -13.06 -26.63
CA ARG A 149 3.40 -14.35 -26.52
C ARG A 149 2.56 -15.38 -25.76
N ALA A 150 1.85 -14.95 -24.73
CA ALA A 150 0.94 -15.82 -23.98
C ALA A 150 -0.26 -16.28 -24.81
N ASP A 151 -0.79 -15.41 -25.66
CA ASP A 151 -1.90 -15.75 -26.57
C ASP A 151 -1.49 -16.73 -27.67
N ARG A 152 -0.29 -16.58 -28.24
CA ARG A 152 0.25 -17.51 -29.25
C ARG A 152 0.55 -18.92 -28.74
N LEU A 153 0.68 -19.10 -27.41
CA LEU A 153 0.88 -20.41 -26.79
C LEU A 153 -0.42 -21.11 -26.43
N ARG A 154 -1.56 -20.45 -26.57
CA ARG A 154 -2.90 -21.00 -26.30
C ARG A 154 -3.66 -21.43 -27.54
N THR A 155 -3.13 -21.18 -28.75
CA THR A 155 -3.62 -21.63 -30.06
C THR A 155 -2.77 -22.78 -30.59
#